data_073624e5e0e8c9127c3942c6836ee70d
#
_entry.id   073624e5e0e8c9127c3942c6836ee70d
#
_cell.length_a   1.000
_cell.length_b   1.000
_cell.length_c   1.000
_cell.angle_alpha   90.00
_cell.angle_beta   90.00
_cell.angle_gamma   90.00
#
_symmetry.space_group_name_H-M   'P 1'
#
loop_
_entity.id
_entity.type
_entity.pdbx_description
1 polymer ?
#
loop_
_entity_poly.entity_id
_entity_poly.type
_entity_poly.pdbx_seq_one_letter_code
_entity_poly.pdbx_strand_id
1 'polypeptide(L)'
;TPLMNNVFINNTNEVQKDAKYEKIVTAEIGYGLNLEKFNLNLNGYYTKWMDKSVTKSIGNEKATIPNIDAIHMGIELEAEYKPCSTLDFKAMFSLGDWKWGDDVLFDLYNDQQELIGSFKAYIKDLHVGNAAQTTASLMGTWEPLPKFRIGVDWNYFGRNYADFDPTLRNNASDRSQAWKMPEYSTLDANVSYKFKIGKVGAKFYCNVNNILDKEYIADAKDGSDHSAKSALVYFGNGITWSTGLKITF
;
A
#
# COMPACT_ATOMS: atom_id res chain seq x y z
N THR A 1 -10.69 7.48 -17.81
CA THR A 1 -10.34 6.79 -19.09
C THR A 1 -9.60 5.53 -18.70
N PRO A 2 -9.97 4.34 -19.20
CA PRO A 2 -9.19 3.13 -18.96
C PRO A 2 -7.73 3.36 -19.41
N LEU A 3 -6.79 2.74 -18.70
CA LEU A 3 -5.43 2.69 -19.18
C LEU A 3 -5.43 2.08 -20.58
N MET A 4 -4.69 2.63 -21.52
CA MET A 4 -4.72 2.19 -22.92
C MET A 4 -4.50 0.68 -23.08
N ASN A 5 -3.65 0.09 -22.23
CA ASN A 5 -3.41 -1.35 -22.20
C ASN A 5 -4.63 -2.18 -21.77
N ASN A 6 -5.61 -1.58 -21.10
CA ASN A 6 -6.83 -2.26 -20.62
C ASN A 6 -7.98 -2.16 -21.64
N VAL A 7 -7.79 -1.43 -22.73
CA VAL A 7 -8.78 -1.29 -23.82
C VAL A 7 -8.66 -2.42 -24.83
N PHE A 8 -7.49 -3.04 -24.92
CA PHE A 8 -7.25 -4.13 -25.84
C PHE A 8 -7.35 -5.48 -25.14
N ILE A 9 -7.84 -6.49 -25.86
CA ILE A 9 -7.71 -7.86 -25.44
C ILE A 9 -6.21 -8.16 -25.32
N ASN A 10 -5.79 -8.71 -24.20
CA ASN A 10 -4.38 -8.88 -23.91
C ASN A 10 -3.67 -9.72 -24.98
N ASN A 11 -2.47 -9.32 -25.34
CA ASN A 11 -1.66 -9.95 -26.42
C ASN A 11 -2.35 -9.90 -27.79
N THR A 12 -3.37 -9.07 -27.99
CA THR A 12 -4.05 -8.91 -29.30
C THR A 12 -4.08 -7.44 -29.74
N ASN A 13 -4.42 -7.21 -31.02
CA ASN A 13 -4.69 -5.88 -31.57
C ASN A 13 -6.19 -5.55 -31.59
N GLU A 14 -7.02 -6.39 -30.98
CA GLU A 14 -8.45 -6.22 -30.94
C GLU A 14 -8.89 -5.42 -29.72
N VAL A 15 -9.80 -4.49 -29.92
CA VAL A 15 -10.40 -3.73 -28.83
C VAL A 15 -11.37 -4.61 -28.07
N GLN A 16 -11.26 -4.60 -26.76
CA GLN A 16 -12.16 -5.30 -25.87
C GLN A 16 -13.57 -4.67 -25.93
N LYS A 17 -14.52 -5.37 -26.53
CA LYS A 17 -15.87 -4.85 -26.80
C LYS A 17 -16.65 -4.46 -25.55
N ASP A 18 -16.34 -5.11 -24.42
CA ASP A 18 -17.00 -4.91 -23.13
C ASP A 18 -16.21 -3.98 -22.18
N ALA A 19 -15.14 -3.34 -22.67
CA ALA A 19 -14.37 -2.39 -21.87
C ALA A 19 -15.26 -1.20 -21.48
N LYS A 20 -15.48 -1.04 -20.18
CA LYS A 20 -16.22 0.08 -19.61
C LYS A 20 -15.27 1.12 -19.04
N TYR A 21 -15.79 2.34 -18.90
CA TYR A 21 -15.08 3.37 -18.14
C TYR A 21 -15.16 3.05 -16.64
N GLU A 22 -14.02 3.09 -15.98
CA GLU A 22 -13.97 3.01 -14.53
C GLU A 22 -14.76 4.16 -13.91
N LYS A 23 -15.55 3.84 -12.88
CA LYS A 23 -16.35 4.81 -12.14
C LYS A 23 -16.01 4.71 -10.67
N ILE A 24 -15.84 5.85 -10.03
CA ILE A 24 -15.57 5.93 -8.60
C ILE A 24 -16.66 6.80 -7.96
N VAL A 25 -17.26 6.26 -6.91
CA VAL A 25 -18.18 7.00 -6.04
C VAL A 25 -17.59 6.96 -4.64
N THR A 26 -17.33 8.13 -4.08
CA THR A 26 -16.75 8.28 -2.74
C THR A 26 -17.68 9.15 -1.89
N ALA A 27 -17.84 8.74 -0.63
CA ALA A 27 -18.42 9.55 0.43
C ALA A 27 -17.43 9.62 1.59
N GLU A 28 -17.20 10.82 2.10
CA GLU A 28 -16.27 11.07 3.20
C GLU A 28 -16.92 11.96 4.24
N ILE A 29 -16.59 11.71 5.50
CA ILE A 29 -16.93 12.57 6.62
C ILE A 29 -15.67 12.79 7.46
N GLY A 30 -15.37 14.06 7.73
CA GLY A 30 -14.17 14.42 8.48
C GLY A 30 -14.48 15.36 9.65
N TYR A 31 -13.66 15.25 10.67
CA TYR A 31 -13.62 16.17 11.81
C TYR A 31 -12.20 16.66 12.01
N GLY A 32 -12.02 17.99 12.06
CA GLY A 32 -10.75 18.65 12.34
C GLY A 32 -10.81 19.46 13.63
N LEU A 33 -9.82 19.30 14.49
CA LEU A 33 -9.58 20.12 15.68
C LEU A 33 -8.21 20.78 15.55
N ASN A 34 -8.19 22.11 15.69
CA ASN A 34 -6.99 22.92 15.54
C ASN A 34 -6.80 23.78 16.78
N LEU A 35 -5.85 23.42 17.63
CA LEU A 35 -5.45 24.15 18.82
C LEU A 35 -4.00 24.63 18.67
N GLU A 36 -3.57 25.55 19.52
CA GLU A 36 -2.22 26.14 19.47
C GLU A 36 -1.09 25.11 19.44
N LYS A 37 -1.25 24.02 20.20
CA LYS A 37 -0.22 22.98 20.36
C LYS A 37 -0.65 21.59 19.91
N PHE A 38 -1.89 21.43 19.48
CA PHE A 38 -2.46 20.13 19.14
C PHE A 38 -3.41 20.24 17.95
N ASN A 39 -3.14 19.44 16.93
CA ASN A 39 -3.99 19.30 15.76
C ASN A 39 -4.46 17.85 15.67
N LEU A 40 -5.73 17.65 15.32
CA LEU A 40 -6.32 16.34 15.09
C LEU A 40 -7.18 16.40 13.83
N ASN A 41 -7.01 15.42 12.97
CA ASN A 41 -7.89 15.12 11.85
C ASN A 41 -8.41 13.69 12.01
N LEU A 42 -9.70 13.50 11.95
CA LEU A 42 -10.36 12.20 11.89
C LEU A 42 -11.20 12.16 10.63
N ASN A 43 -11.03 11.14 9.81
CA ASN A 43 -11.76 10.96 8.57
C ASN A 43 -12.35 9.54 8.51
N GLY A 44 -13.60 9.44 8.05
CA GLY A 44 -14.23 8.19 7.68
C GLY A 44 -14.59 8.22 6.20
N TYR A 45 -14.30 7.16 5.48
CA TYR A 45 -14.53 7.09 4.05
C TYR A 45 -15.22 5.81 3.62
N TYR A 46 -15.99 5.91 2.54
CA TYR A 46 -16.53 4.79 1.78
C TYR A 46 -16.36 5.08 0.30
N THR A 47 -15.66 4.21 -0.41
CA THR A 47 -15.42 4.32 -1.85
C THR A 47 -15.88 3.05 -2.54
N LYS A 48 -16.76 3.17 -3.51
CA LYS A 48 -17.08 2.10 -4.46
C LYS A 48 -16.39 2.40 -5.78
N TRP A 49 -15.48 1.51 -6.17
CA TRP A 49 -14.80 1.54 -7.46
C TRP A 49 -15.45 0.51 -8.36
N MET A 50 -16.05 0.92 -9.44
CA MET A 50 -16.81 0.10 -10.37
C MET A 50 -16.13 -0.01 -11.72
N ASP A 51 -16.38 -1.13 -12.38
CA ASP A 51 -15.90 -1.40 -13.73
C ASP A 51 -14.35 -1.26 -13.86
N LYS A 52 -13.60 -1.57 -12.79
CA LYS A 52 -12.13 -1.52 -12.78
C LYS A 52 -11.56 -2.62 -13.67
N SER A 53 -10.54 -2.30 -14.44
CA SER A 53 -9.75 -3.28 -15.18
C SER A 53 -8.42 -3.53 -14.48
N VAL A 54 -8.10 -4.78 -14.22
CA VAL A 54 -6.86 -5.19 -13.54
C VAL A 54 -6.10 -6.15 -14.44
N THR A 55 -4.83 -5.85 -14.71
CA THR A 55 -3.94 -6.77 -15.41
C THR A 55 -3.17 -7.60 -14.40
N LYS A 56 -3.25 -8.91 -14.51
CA LYS A 56 -2.54 -9.88 -13.67
C LYS A 56 -1.62 -10.75 -14.51
N SER A 57 -0.46 -11.11 -13.96
CA SER A 57 0.41 -12.12 -14.56
C SER A 57 -0.07 -13.50 -14.14
N ILE A 58 -0.27 -14.38 -15.11
CA ILE A 58 -0.73 -15.75 -14.95
C ILE A 58 0.31 -16.66 -15.61
N GLY A 59 1.19 -17.25 -14.81
CA GLY A 59 2.38 -17.91 -15.36
C GLY A 59 3.25 -16.91 -16.14
N ASN A 60 3.51 -17.21 -17.39
CA ASN A 60 4.25 -16.34 -18.32
C ASN A 60 3.34 -15.36 -19.08
N GLU A 61 2.04 -15.53 -18.98
CA GLU A 61 1.04 -14.74 -19.71
C GLU A 61 0.51 -13.59 -18.85
N LYS A 62 -0.19 -12.66 -19.50
CA LYS A 62 -0.91 -11.58 -18.83
C LYS A 62 -2.39 -11.67 -19.18
N ALA A 63 -3.26 -11.57 -18.20
CA ALA A 63 -4.69 -11.43 -18.41
C ALA A 63 -5.15 -10.04 -17.97
N THR A 64 -5.94 -9.39 -18.78
CA THR A 64 -6.72 -8.22 -18.38
C THR A 64 -8.10 -8.69 -17.95
N ILE A 65 -8.41 -8.50 -16.68
CA ILE A 65 -9.67 -8.85 -16.07
C ILE A 65 -10.50 -7.57 -16.01
N PRO A 66 -11.54 -7.44 -16.83
CA PRO A 66 -12.35 -6.24 -16.90
C PRO A 66 -13.48 -6.25 -15.87
N ASN A 67 -14.06 -5.08 -15.65
CA ASN A 67 -15.32 -4.88 -14.95
C ASN A 67 -15.35 -5.47 -13.52
N ILE A 68 -14.25 -5.31 -12.77
CA ILE A 68 -14.17 -5.70 -11.36
C ILE A 68 -14.62 -4.51 -10.49
N ASP A 69 -15.56 -4.77 -9.58
CA ASP A 69 -15.89 -3.82 -8.52
C ASP A 69 -14.99 -4.04 -7.29
N ALA A 70 -14.65 -2.95 -6.61
CA ALA A 70 -13.97 -2.98 -5.32
C ALA A 70 -14.63 -2.00 -4.36
N ILE A 71 -14.69 -2.37 -3.09
CA ILE A 71 -15.20 -1.52 -2.00
C ILE A 71 -14.05 -1.25 -1.05
N HIS A 72 -13.78 0.02 -0.83
CA HIS A 72 -12.78 0.49 0.13
C HIS A 72 -13.49 1.36 1.16
N MET A 73 -13.48 0.96 2.42
CA MET A 73 -14.00 1.77 3.51
C MET A 73 -13.05 1.73 4.69
N GLY A 74 -13.10 2.77 5.51
CA GLY A 74 -12.22 2.83 6.67
C GLY A 74 -12.32 4.12 7.44
N ILE A 75 -11.47 4.20 8.45
CA ILE A 75 -11.24 5.39 9.27
C ILE A 75 -9.76 5.73 9.27
N GLU A 76 -9.45 7.00 9.29
CA GLU A 76 -8.09 7.55 9.35
C GLU A 76 -8.02 8.61 10.44
N LEU A 77 -6.95 8.58 11.20
CA LEU A 77 -6.67 9.56 12.23
C LEU A 77 -5.26 10.08 12.06
N GLU A 78 -5.13 11.40 12.08
CA GLU A 78 -3.85 12.09 12.15
C GLU A 78 -3.85 13.03 13.34
N ALA A 79 -2.79 13.01 14.13
CA ALA A 79 -2.60 13.93 15.24
C ALA A 79 -1.18 14.51 15.24
N GLU A 80 -1.08 15.79 15.57
CA GLU A 80 0.18 16.48 15.79
C GLU A 80 0.15 17.18 17.15
N TYR A 81 1.22 17.02 17.93
CA TYR A 81 1.37 17.63 19.23
C TYR A 81 2.73 18.30 19.39
N LYS A 82 2.73 19.61 19.60
CA LYS A 82 3.91 20.45 19.81
C LYS A 82 3.90 21.05 21.22
N PRO A 83 4.34 20.30 22.24
CA PRO A 83 4.35 20.80 23.61
C PRO A 83 5.20 22.04 23.79
N CYS A 84 6.31 22.14 23.06
CA CYS A 84 7.22 23.28 23.04
C CYS A 84 7.91 23.41 21.66
N SER A 85 8.70 24.45 21.48
CA SER A 85 9.38 24.76 20.21
C SER A 85 10.43 23.74 19.78
N THR A 86 10.88 22.87 20.70
CA THR A 86 11.95 21.87 20.44
C THR A 86 11.42 20.45 20.29
N LEU A 87 10.15 20.18 20.53
CA LEU A 87 9.54 18.87 20.45
C LEU A 87 8.31 18.89 19.53
N ASP A 88 8.25 17.93 18.65
CA ASP A 88 7.15 17.68 17.72
C ASP A 88 6.84 16.17 17.69
N PHE A 89 5.58 15.82 17.96
CA PHE A 89 5.09 14.46 17.88
C PHE A 89 3.98 14.38 16.84
N LYS A 90 4.00 13.35 16.02
CA LYS A 90 2.93 13.05 15.06
C LYS A 90 2.51 11.61 15.22
N ALA A 91 1.22 11.38 15.10
CA ALA A 91 0.62 10.05 15.09
C ALA A 91 -0.30 9.91 13.88
N MET A 92 -0.24 8.78 13.22
CA MET A 92 -1.16 8.38 12.16
C MET A 92 -1.70 7.00 12.49
N PHE A 93 -2.99 6.79 12.21
CA PHE A 93 -3.63 5.49 12.30
C PHE A 93 -4.64 5.35 11.18
N SER A 94 -4.62 4.23 10.48
CA SER A 94 -5.62 3.88 9.47
C SER A 94 -6.13 2.46 9.68
N LEU A 95 -7.42 2.30 9.61
CA LEU A 95 -8.11 1.02 9.66
C LEU A 95 -9.06 0.95 8.46
N GLY A 96 -8.65 0.18 7.46
CA GLY A 96 -9.42 -0.09 6.25
C GLY A 96 -10.13 -1.44 6.28
N ASP A 97 -11.14 -1.59 5.44
CA ASP A 97 -11.74 -2.86 5.03
C ASP A 97 -11.96 -2.78 3.52
N TRP A 98 -11.00 -3.35 2.76
CA TRP A 98 -10.94 -3.25 1.31
C TRP A 98 -11.15 -4.63 0.69
N LYS A 99 -12.21 -4.76 -0.11
CA LYS A 99 -12.64 -6.04 -0.67
C LYS A 99 -13.03 -5.92 -2.13
N TRP A 100 -12.86 -7.02 -2.84
CA TRP A 100 -13.41 -7.19 -4.17
C TRP A 100 -14.95 -7.35 -4.07
N GLY A 101 -15.68 -6.70 -4.98
CA GLY A 101 -17.14 -6.63 -4.92
C GLY A 101 -17.82 -7.81 -5.59
N ASP A 102 -17.21 -8.37 -6.64
CA ASP A 102 -17.85 -9.35 -7.49
C ASP A 102 -16.92 -10.51 -7.88
N ASP A 103 -17.53 -11.64 -8.26
CA ASP A 103 -16.87 -12.69 -9.01
C ASP A 103 -16.71 -12.25 -10.46
N VAL A 104 -15.63 -12.64 -11.12
CA VAL A 104 -15.29 -12.12 -12.43
C VAL A 104 -15.11 -13.24 -13.46
N LEU A 105 -15.46 -12.91 -14.70
CA LEU A 105 -15.19 -13.72 -15.89
C LEU A 105 -14.10 -13.02 -16.70
N PHE A 106 -13.12 -13.76 -17.20
CA PHE A 106 -12.08 -13.24 -18.06
C PHE A 106 -11.57 -14.30 -19.02
N ASP A 107 -11.05 -13.83 -20.15
CA ASP A 107 -10.40 -14.66 -21.16
C ASP A 107 -8.89 -14.48 -21.08
N LEU A 108 -8.16 -15.57 -21.26
CA LEU A 108 -6.70 -15.61 -21.30
C LEU A 108 -6.25 -15.93 -22.71
N TYR A 109 -5.35 -15.12 -23.23
CA TYR A 109 -4.75 -15.25 -24.56
C TYR A 109 -3.24 -15.46 -24.43
N ASN A 110 -2.66 -16.29 -25.31
CA ASN A 110 -1.21 -16.45 -25.41
C ASN A 110 -0.57 -15.32 -26.25
N ASP A 111 0.75 -15.35 -26.34
CA ASP A 111 1.53 -14.38 -27.15
C ASP A 111 1.23 -14.47 -28.66
N GLN A 112 0.67 -15.57 -29.12
CA GLN A 112 0.20 -15.76 -30.50
C GLN A 112 -1.22 -15.25 -30.75
N GLN A 113 -1.84 -14.61 -29.75
CA GLN A 113 -3.22 -14.09 -29.79
C GLN A 113 -4.29 -15.20 -29.88
N GLU A 114 -3.98 -16.40 -29.47
CA GLU A 114 -4.92 -17.52 -29.43
C GLU A 114 -5.55 -17.59 -28.02
N LEU A 115 -6.87 -17.85 -27.99
CA LEU A 115 -7.60 -18.03 -26.73
C LEU A 115 -7.14 -19.32 -26.04
N ILE A 116 -6.49 -19.19 -24.89
CA ILE A 116 -6.12 -20.32 -24.03
C ILE A 116 -7.35 -20.86 -23.29
N GLY A 117 -8.24 -19.99 -22.85
CA GLY A 117 -9.47 -20.36 -22.16
C GLY A 117 -10.20 -19.20 -21.51
N SER A 118 -11.45 -19.45 -21.14
CA SER A 118 -12.30 -18.56 -20.38
C SER A 118 -12.39 -19.04 -18.94
N PHE A 119 -12.14 -18.14 -17.99
CA PHE A 119 -12.05 -18.46 -16.58
C PHE A 119 -13.06 -17.66 -15.78
N LYS A 120 -13.64 -18.31 -14.75
CA LYS A 120 -14.41 -17.63 -13.72
C LYS A 120 -13.64 -17.66 -12.41
N ALA A 121 -13.32 -16.48 -11.89
CA ALA A 121 -12.68 -16.34 -10.59
C ALA A 121 -13.72 -15.96 -9.53
N TYR A 122 -13.73 -16.72 -8.45
CA TYR A 122 -14.62 -16.51 -7.29
C TYR A 122 -13.90 -15.68 -6.25
N ILE A 123 -13.93 -14.34 -6.43
CA ILE A 123 -13.14 -13.39 -5.63
C ILE A 123 -13.99 -12.42 -4.81
N LYS A 124 -15.30 -12.50 -4.94
CA LYS A 124 -16.22 -11.66 -4.15
C LYS A 124 -15.91 -11.78 -2.65
N ASP A 125 -15.86 -10.65 -1.96
CA ASP A 125 -15.56 -10.49 -0.52
C ASP A 125 -14.14 -10.89 -0.10
N LEU A 126 -13.24 -11.21 -1.04
CA LEU A 126 -11.83 -11.36 -0.74
C LEU A 126 -11.19 -9.99 -0.50
N HIS A 127 -10.32 -9.92 0.50
CA HIS A 127 -9.58 -8.70 0.77
C HIS A 127 -8.62 -8.37 -0.38
N VAL A 128 -8.50 -7.08 -0.68
CA VAL A 128 -7.50 -6.58 -1.63
C VAL A 128 -6.11 -6.86 -1.05
N GLY A 129 -5.28 -7.54 -1.82
CA GLY A 129 -3.92 -7.91 -1.43
C GLY A 129 -2.89 -6.80 -1.64
N ASN A 130 -1.68 -7.02 -1.14
CA ASN A 130 -0.51 -6.16 -1.25
C ASN A 130 -0.71 -4.74 -0.69
N ALA A 131 -1.64 -4.58 0.25
CA ALA A 131 -1.87 -3.32 0.94
C ALA A 131 -2.32 -3.60 2.37
N ALA A 132 -1.53 -3.15 3.34
CA ALA A 132 -1.86 -3.28 4.75
C ALA A 132 -3.12 -2.46 5.07
N GLN A 133 -4.18 -3.13 5.51
CA GLN A 133 -5.47 -2.50 5.81
C GLN A 133 -5.52 -1.94 7.24
N THR A 134 -4.47 -2.16 8.02
CA THR A 134 -4.24 -1.48 9.30
C THR A 134 -2.82 -0.95 9.30
N THR A 135 -2.68 0.35 9.40
CA THR A 135 -1.37 1.00 9.53
C THR A 135 -1.37 1.96 10.70
N ALA A 136 -0.24 2.08 11.38
CA ALA A 136 0.00 3.10 12.39
C ALA A 136 1.41 3.63 12.27
N SER A 137 1.59 4.92 12.58
CA SER A 137 2.90 5.55 12.65
C SER A 137 2.94 6.51 13.84
N LEU A 138 4.05 6.48 14.58
CA LEU A 138 4.36 7.43 15.64
C LEU A 138 5.72 8.05 15.34
N MET A 139 5.74 9.35 15.14
CA MET A 139 6.95 10.12 14.83
C MET A 139 7.25 11.07 15.97
N GLY A 140 8.49 11.12 16.39
CA GLY A 140 9.00 12.08 17.37
C GLY A 140 10.19 12.84 16.80
N THR A 141 10.17 14.16 16.92
CA THR A 141 11.31 15.01 16.56
C THR A 141 11.72 15.85 17.74
N TRP A 142 13.00 15.90 18.02
CA TRP A 142 13.58 16.68 19.09
C TRP A 142 14.76 17.52 18.61
N GLU A 143 14.77 18.78 18.98
CA GLU A 143 15.86 19.73 18.75
C GLU A 143 16.53 20.10 20.09
N PRO A 144 17.40 19.22 20.66
CA PRO A 144 18.04 19.47 21.97
C PRO A 144 18.97 20.69 21.98
N LEU A 145 19.54 21.00 20.85
CA LEU A 145 20.43 22.15 20.61
C LEU A 145 20.03 22.87 19.33
N PRO A 146 20.28 24.18 19.23
CA PRO A 146 19.99 24.92 18.01
C PRO A 146 20.59 24.24 16.77
N LYS A 147 19.76 23.98 15.75
CA LYS A 147 20.17 23.39 14.47
C LYS A 147 20.55 21.90 14.52
N PHE A 148 20.49 21.26 15.67
CA PHE A 148 20.69 19.81 15.83
C PHE A 148 19.34 19.13 16.04
N ARG A 149 18.96 18.25 15.14
CA ARG A 149 17.66 17.58 15.13
C ARG A 149 17.82 16.07 15.14
N ILE A 150 17.06 15.42 16.00
CA ILE A 150 16.92 13.97 16.09
C ILE A 150 15.48 13.64 15.77
N GLY A 151 15.23 12.63 14.93
CA GLY A 151 13.92 12.08 14.64
C GLY A 151 13.90 10.57 14.89
N VAL A 152 12.77 10.07 15.34
CA VAL A 152 12.49 8.64 15.50
C VAL A 152 11.09 8.38 14.97
N ASP A 153 10.94 7.36 14.14
CA ASP A 153 9.71 7.02 13.44
C ASP A 153 9.43 5.52 13.65
N TRP A 154 8.36 5.20 14.37
CA TRP A 154 7.86 3.84 14.51
C TRP A 154 6.69 3.63 13.56
N ASN A 155 6.71 2.54 12.78
CA ASN A 155 5.69 2.19 11.82
C ASN A 155 5.19 0.77 12.08
N TYR A 156 3.87 0.57 11.99
CA TYR A 156 3.18 -0.71 12.13
C TYR A 156 2.34 -1.00 10.89
N PHE A 157 2.37 -2.26 10.47
CA PHE A 157 1.61 -2.79 9.33
C PHE A 157 0.93 -4.10 9.72
N GLY A 158 -0.38 -4.14 9.57
CA GLY A 158 -1.19 -5.30 9.88
C GLY A 158 -2.34 -5.49 8.90
N ARG A 159 -3.01 -6.63 8.99
CA ARG A 159 -4.09 -7.02 8.07
C ARG A 159 -3.69 -6.86 6.60
N ASN A 160 -2.47 -7.26 6.28
CA ASN A 160 -1.99 -7.33 4.91
C ASN A 160 -2.24 -8.74 4.37
N TYR A 161 -2.83 -8.84 3.18
CA TYR A 161 -3.16 -10.09 2.53
C TYR A 161 -2.29 -10.27 1.30
N ALA A 162 -1.91 -11.51 1.02
CA ALA A 162 -1.17 -11.85 -0.19
C ALA A 162 -2.01 -11.53 -1.45
N ASP A 163 -1.36 -11.11 -2.52
CA ASP A 163 -2.01 -11.05 -3.83
C ASP A 163 -2.25 -12.47 -4.35
N PHE A 164 -3.30 -12.69 -5.11
CA PHE A 164 -3.66 -14.00 -5.59
C PHE A 164 -3.70 -14.06 -7.12
N ASP A 165 -3.47 -15.26 -7.65
CA ASP A 165 -3.72 -15.58 -9.04
C ASP A 165 -5.21 -15.90 -9.23
N PRO A 166 -5.96 -15.12 -10.05
CA PRO A 166 -7.39 -15.32 -10.23
C PRO A 166 -7.73 -16.66 -10.88
N THR A 167 -6.82 -17.30 -11.63
CA THR A 167 -7.06 -18.63 -12.20
C THR A 167 -7.10 -19.73 -11.15
N LEU A 168 -6.45 -19.53 -10.01
CA LEU A 168 -6.50 -20.45 -8.87
C LEU A 168 -7.78 -20.32 -8.05
N ARG A 169 -8.58 -19.26 -8.28
CA ARG A 169 -9.87 -19.00 -7.61
C ARG A 169 -11.06 -19.53 -8.41
N ASN A 170 -10.94 -20.70 -9.03
CA ASN A 170 -11.90 -21.28 -9.96
C ASN A 170 -12.95 -22.20 -9.30
N ASN A 171 -12.88 -22.42 -7.99
CA ASN A 171 -13.83 -23.24 -7.24
C ASN A 171 -14.89 -22.37 -6.53
N ALA A 172 -16.15 -22.53 -6.91
CA ALA A 172 -17.28 -21.77 -6.32
C ALA A 172 -17.44 -21.98 -4.81
N SER A 173 -17.02 -23.15 -4.31
CA SER A 173 -17.12 -23.50 -2.88
C SER A 173 -15.93 -22.98 -2.06
N ASP A 174 -14.87 -22.54 -2.71
CA ASP A 174 -13.72 -21.94 -2.04
C ASP A 174 -13.88 -20.42 -1.97
N ARG A 175 -14.19 -19.95 -0.77
CA ARG A 175 -14.32 -18.54 -0.42
C ARG A 175 -13.31 -18.14 0.64
N SER A 176 -12.27 -18.96 0.84
CA SER A 176 -11.22 -18.68 1.80
C SER A 176 -10.50 -17.38 1.42
N GLN A 177 -10.17 -16.58 2.41
CA GLN A 177 -9.37 -15.38 2.17
C GLN A 177 -7.98 -15.77 1.65
N ALA A 178 -7.36 -14.89 0.86
CA ALA A 178 -5.94 -15.00 0.57
C ALA A 178 -5.14 -15.00 1.88
N TRP A 179 -3.97 -15.64 1.86
CA TRP A 179 -3.15 -15.74 3.05
C TRP A 179 -2.90 -14.36 3.67
N LYS A 180 -3.27 -14.23 4.95
CA LYS A 180 -2.99 -13.05 5.75
C LYS A 180 -1.53 -13.11 6.23
N MET A 181 -0.71 -12.18 5.76
CA MET A 181 0.68 -12.06 6.15
C MET A 181 0.82 -11.71 7.63
N PRO A 182 1.92 -12.14 8.30
CA PRO A 182 2.25 -11.70 9.65
C PRO A 182 2.34 -10.17 9.72
N GLU A 183 1.82 -9.63 10.79
CA GLU A 183 1.98 -8.21 11.10
C GLU A 183 3.40 -7.90 11.56
N TYR A 184 3.85 -6.68 11.31
CA TYR A 184 5.19 -6.26 11.72
C TYR A 184 5.23 -4.76 12.04
N SER A 185 6.32 -4.37 12.71
CA SER A 185 6.65 -2.97 12.90
C SER A 185 8.14 -2.73 12.66
N THR A 186 8.46 -1.53 12.19
CA THR A 186 9.84 -1.04 12.02
C THR A 186 10.07 0.20 12.84
N LEU A 187 11.32 0.46 13.18
CA LEU A 187 11.77 1.66 13.86
C LEU A 187 12.88 2.29 13.04
N ASP A 188 12.68 3.55 12.66
CA ASP A 188 13.63 4.35 11.90
C ASP A 188 14.16 5.49 12.76
N ALA A 189 15.37 5.94 12.52
CA ALA A 189 15.96 7.08 13.20
C ALA A 189 16.69 7.98 12.21
N ASN A 190 16.66 9.29 12.48
CA ASN A 190 17.37 10.25 11.67
C ASN A 190 18.01 11.31 12.56
N VAL A 191 19.14 11.84 12.10
CA VAL A 191 19.82 12.94 12.75
C VAL A 191 20.29 13.96 11.70
N SER A 192 20.19 15.23 12.02
CA SER A 192 20.76 16.27 11.15
C SER A 192 21.30 17.44 11.95
N TYR A 193 22.36 18.05 11.40
CA TYR A 193 23.00 19.23 11.96
C TYR A 193 23.24 20.27 10.87
N LYS A 194 22.76 21.50 11.10
CA LYS A 194 22.99 22.65 10.22
C LYS A 194 24.09 23.50 10.78
N PHE A 195 25.08 23.88 9.96
CA PHE A 195 26.22 24.73 10.34
C PHE A 195 26.59 25.65 9.20
N LYS A 196 27.54 26.56 9.45
CA LYS A 196 28.07 27.46 8.45
C LYS A 196 29.57 27.28 8.33
N ILE A 197 30.10 27.34 7.12
CA ILE A 197 31.52 27.39 6.79
C ILE A 197 31.73 28.73 6.09
N GLY A 198 32.18 29.74 6.83
CA GLY A 198 32.25 31.10 6.31
C GLY A 198 30.85 31.62 5.92
N LYS A 199 30.65 31.96 4.64
CA LYS A 199 29.36 32.42 4.09
C LYS A 199 28.45 31.29 3.61
N VAL A 200 28.97 30.07 3.54
CA VAL A 200 28.28 28.91 2.98
C VAL A 200 27.51 28.18 4.07
N GLY A 201 26.25 27.93 3.83
CA GLY A 201 25.44 27.07 4.70
C GLY A 201 25.69 25.59 4.41
N ALA A 202 25.71 24.75 5.44
CA ALA A 202 25.86 23.30 5.31
C ALA A 202 24.86 22.58 6.22
N LYS A 203 24.35 21.43 5.76
CA LYS A 203 23.53 20.51 6.54
C LYS A 203 24.08 19.10 6.35
N PHE A 204 24.61 18.53 7.42
CA PHE A 204 24.87 17.10 7.51
C PHE A 204 23.58 16.37 7.90
N TYR A 205 23.36 15.16 7.36
CA TYR A 205 22.26 14.29 7.78
C TYR A 205 22.66 12.82 7.69
N CYS A 206 22.08 12.02 8.57
CA CYS A 206 22.18 10.56 8.58
C CYS A 206 20.80 9.99 8.89
N ASN A 207 20.40 8.97 8.13
CA ASN A 207 19.17 8.23 8.34
C ASN A 207 19.53 6.74 8.49
N VAL A 208 18.85 6.07 9.39
CA VAL A 208 18.91 4.61 9.59
C VAL A 208 17.49 4.10 9.57
N ASN A 209 17.16 3.20 8.66
CA ASN A 209 15.87 2.58 8.55
C ASN A 209 15.94 1.17 9.13
N ASN A 210 14.82 0.73 9.74
CA ASN A 210 14.71 -0.57 10.40
C ASN A 210 15.88 -0.82 11.36
N ILE A 211 16.10 0.10 12.30
CA ILE A 211 17.24 0.08 13.23
C ILE A 211 17.26 -1.15 14.15
N LEU A 212 16.11 -1.79 14.33
CA LEU A 212 15.97 -3.02 15.09
C LEU A 212 16.23 -4.29 14.26
N ASP A 213 16.60 -4.12 12.98
CA ASP A 213 16.87 -5.20 12.02
C ASP A 213 15.73 -6.25 12.00
N LYS A 214 14.49 -5.77 12.06
CA LYS A 214 13.32 -6.65 12.04
C LYS A 214 13.20 -7.34 10.70
N GLU A 215 13.21 -8.67 10.69
CA GLU A 215 12.82 -9.45 9.52
C GLU A 215 11.30 -9.43 9.36
N TYR A 216 10.82 -9.11 8.16
CA TYR A 216 9.40 -9.07 7.83
C TYR A 216 9.11 -9.41 6.39
N ILE A 217 7.90 -9.86 6.12
CA ILE A 217 7.41 -10.13 4.76
C ILE A 217 6.78 -8.83 4.25
N ALA A 218 7.39 -8.26 3.21
CA ALA A 218 6.93 -7.02 2.59
C ALA A 218 5.80 -7.26 1.59
N ASP A 219 5.87 -8.38 0.87
CA ASP A 219 4.94 -8.74 -0.19
C ASP A 219 4.80 -10.27 -0.28
N ALA A 220 3.65 -10.77 -0.75
CA ALA A 220 3.44 -12.19 -0.96
C ALA A 220 2.42 -12.47 -2.07
N LYS A 221 2.61 -13.62 -2.74
CA LYS A 221 1.61 -14.22 -3.60
C LYS A 221 1.00 -15.42 -2.89
N ASP A 222 -0.33 -15.45 -2.89
CA ASP A 222 -1.11 -16.53 -2.30
C ASP A 222 -0.90 -17.85 -3.04
N GLY A 223 -0.88 -18.94 -2.32
CA GLY A 223 -0.75 -20.27 -2.87
C GLY A 223 -2.06 -21.03 -2.91
N SER A 224 -1.99 -22.30 -3.30
CA SER A 224 -3.17 -23.14 -3.55
C SER A 224 -3.97 -23.53 -2.31
N ASP A 225 -3.36 -23.47 -1.11
CA ASP A 225 -4.01 -23.80 0.16
C ASP A 225 -4.26 -22.55 1.04
N HIS A 226 -4.00 -21.34 0.50
CA HIS A 226 -4.20 -20.05 1.17
C HIS A 226 -3.48 -19.95 2.52
N SER A 227 -2.31 -20.56 2.63
CA SER A 227 -1.49 -20.60 3.84
C SER A 227 -0.03 -20.21 3.59
N ALA A 228 0.69 -19.97 4.67
CA ALA A 228 2.14 -19.71 4.63
C ALA A 228 2.96 -20.81 3.94
N LYS A 229 2.45 -22.05 3.88
CA LYS A 229 3.19 -23.19 3.30
C LYS A 229 3.27 -23.14 1.80
N SER A 230 2.24 -22.61 1.15
CA SER A 230 2.16 -22.52 -0.31
C SER A 230 2.42 -21.11 -0.84
N ALA A 231 2.45 -20.10 0.03
CA ALA A 231 2.67 -18.72 -0.37
C ALA A 231 4.11 -18.48 -0.84
N LEU A 232 4.27 -17.70 -1.91
CA LEU A 232 5.55 -17.13 -2.32
C LEU A 232 5.74 -15.79 -1.61
N VAL A 233 6.81 -15.64 -0.86
CA VAL A 233 7.05 -14.45 -0.02
C VAL A 233 8.27 -13.66 -0.46
N TYR A 234 8.21 -12.36 -0.28
CA TYR A 234 9.31 -11.42 -0.48
C TYR A 234 9.59 -10.69 0.83
N PHE A 235 10.81 -10.83 1.32
CA PHE A 235 11.22 -10.16 2.55
C PHE A 235 11.50 -8.69 2.31
N GLY A 236 11.21 -7.86 3.31
CA GLY A 236 11.62 -6.48 3.33
C GLY A 236 13.11 -6.32 3.60
N ASN A 237 13.61 -5.12 3.42
CA ASN A 237 14.99 -4.82 3.71
C ASN A 237 15.25 -4.87 5.23
N GLY A 238 16.36 -5.48 5.63
CA GLY A 238 16.91 -5.33 6.96
C GLY A 238 17.35 -3.90 7.23
N ILE A 239 18.24 -3.71 8.19
CA ILE A 239 18.81 -2.39 8.51
C ILE A 239 19.47 -1.77 7.27
N THR A 240 19.10 -0.53 6.98
CA THR A 240 19.75 0.27 5.92
C THR A 240 20.08 1.64 6.45
N TRP A 241 21.11 2.28 5.91
CA TRP A 241 21.48 3.63 6.30
C TRP A 241 21.92 4.49 5.12
N SER A 242 21.76 5.77 5.27
CA SER A 242 22.24 6.77 4.31
C SER A 242 22.76 7.99 5.04
N THR A 243 23.80 8.62 4.48
CA THR A 243 24.33 9.88 4.99
C THR A 243 24.62 10.83 3.85
N GLY A 244 24.57 12.12 4.14
CA GLY A 244 24.87 13.14 3.13
C GLY A 244 25.16 14.51 3.70
N LEU A 245 25.74 15.33 2.84
CA LEU A 245 26.06 16.74 3.11
C LEU A 245 25.40 17.62 2.04
N LYS A 246 24.49 18.50 2.46
CA LYS A 246 23.88 19.52 1.60
C LYS A 246 24.61 20.85 1.82
N ILE A 247 25.10 21.46 0.74
CA ILE A 247 25.77 22.77 0.74
C ILE A 247 24.85 23.79 0.05
N THR A 248 24.74 24.97 0.63
CA THR A 248 23.92 26.08 0.12
C THR A 248 24.76 27.34 0.05
N PHE A 249 24.92 27.92 -1.13
CA PHE A 249 25.72 29.12 -1.42
C PHE A 249 24.86 30.39 -1.28
#